data_b9fb4e620bad3a3392bc6fcae70ee444
#
_entry.id   b9fb4e620bad3a3392bc6fcae70ee444
#
_cell.length_a   1.000
_cell.length_b   1.000
_cell.length_c   1.000
_cell.angle_alpha   90.00
_cell.angle_beta   90.00
_cell.angle_gamma   90.00
#
_symmetry.space_group_name_H-M   'P 1'
#
loop_
_entity.id
_entity.type
_entity.pdbx_description
1 polymer ?
#
loop_
_entity_poly.entity_id
_entity_poly.type
_entity_poly.pdbx_seq_one_letter_code
_entity_poly.pdbx_strand_id
1 'polypeptide(L)'
;MTVNTERRDFIRGVGVAAASTAMLAGAQALAQANPQTGAKAMAYQPKPMSFDPKSITGISEKVLVSHYENNYVGAVKRLNAIGTQLAELDFAKAPNFVVNGLKREELIASNSMILHENLFRWTRRQQ
;
A
#
# COMPACT_ATOMS: atom_id res chain seq x y z
N MET A 1 -0.09 -36.10 -35.43
CA MET A 1 -0.10 -35.01 -34.40
C MET A 1 0.79 -35.44 -33.25
N THR A 2 2.09 -35.14 -33.34
CA THR A 2 3.11 -35.49 -32.37
C THR A 2 3.91 -34.21 -32.07
N VAL A 3 3.47 -33.51 -31.03
CA VAL A 3 4.21 -32.36 -30.51
C VAL A 3 4.16 -32.51 -28.99
N ASN A 4 5.27 -32.83 -28.38
CA ASN A 4 5.61 -32.52 -26.99
C ASN A 4 6.59 -33.50 -26.31
N THR A 5 7.44 -34.17 -27.06
CA THR A 5 8.44 -35.06 -26.44
C THR A 5 9.79 -34.35 -26.22
N GLU A 6 10.10 -33.29 -26.95
CA GLU A 6 11.43 -32.68 -26.93
C GLU A 6 11.71 -31.74 -25.74
N ARG A 7 10.67 -31.29 -25.02
CA ARG A 7 10.87 -30.42 -23.85
C ARG A 7 11.24 -31.16 -22.56
N ARG A 8 11.02 -32.47 -22.53
CA ARG A 8 11.30 -33.30 -21.34
C ARG A 8 12.71 -33.85 -21.29
N ASP A 9 13.38 -33.95 -22.43
CA ASP A 9 14.71 -34.58 -22.53
C ASP A 9 15.85 -33.58 -22.28
N PHE A 10 15.60 -32.27 -22.32
CA PHE A 10 16.61 -31.25 -22.01
C PHE A 10 17.02 -31.20 -20.52
N ILE A 11 16.22 -31.78 -19.63
CA ILE A 11 16.47 -31.71 -18.18
C ILE A 11 17.24 -32.93 -17.64
N ARG A 12 17.51 -33.95 -18.48
CA ARG A 12 18.17 -35.19 -18.06
C ARG A 12 19.64 -35.31 -18.37
N GLY A 13 20.26 -34.27 -18.93
CA GLY A 13 21.60 -34.34 -19.50
C GLY A 13 22.68 -33.50 -18.78
N VAL A 14 22.65 -33.33 -17.47
CA VAL A 14 23.83 -32.82 -16.75
C VAL A 14 24.23 -33.84 -15.70
N GLY A 15 25.07 -34.75 -16.14
CA GLY A 15 25.72 -35.75 -15.30
C GLY A 15 26.84 -35.16 -14.46
N VAL A 16 26.86 -35.64 -13.29
CA VAL A 16 27.90 -35.87 -12.30
C VAL A 16 29.36 -35.75 -12.79
N ALA A 17 30.15 -34.90 -12.18
CA ALA A 17 31.59 -35.07 -11.90
C ALA A 17 31.92 -34.26 -10.66
N ALA A 18 32.04 -34.91 -9.58
CA ALA A 18 33.17 -35.31 -8.75
C ALA A 18 34.02 -34.18 -8.20
N ALA A 19 33.95 -34.06 -6.89
CA ALA A 19 35.00 -33.92 -5.89
C ALA A 19 36.09 -32.85 -6.08
N SER A 20 36.11 -31.89 -5.14
CA SER A 20 37.34 -31.51 -4.45
C SER A 20 37.05 -30.62 -3.23
N THR A 21 37.26 -31.16 -2.06
CA THR A 21 37.87 -30.64 -0.84
C THR A 21 37.80 -29.14 -0.53
N ALA A 22 37.17 -28.88 0.60
CA ALA A 22 37.57 -28.04 1.72
C ALA A 22 38.12 -26.63 1.43
N MET A 23 37.33 -25.64 1.75
CA MET A 23 37.73 -24.50 2.58
C MET A 23 36.54 -24.08 3.43
N LEU A 24 36.61 -24.38 4.72
CA LEU A 24 35.83 -23.67 5.75
C LEU A 24 36.33 -22.23 5.74
N ALA A 25 35.56 -21.34 5.14
CA ALA A 25 35.63 -19.94 5.48
C ALA A 25 34.20 -19.53 5.77
N GLY A 26 33.94 -19.24 7.04
CA GLY A 26 32.63 -18.85 7.54
C GLY A 26 32.12 -17.60 6.85
N ALA A 27 31.26 -17.77 5.86
CA ALA A 27 30.26 -16.79 5.51
C ALA A 27 29.15 -16.94 6.53
N GLN A 28 29.33 -16.38 7.71
CA GLN A 28 28.21 -16.00 8.54
C GLN A 28 27.42 -15.01 7.69
N ALA A 29 26.40 -15.51 7.01
CA ALA A 29 25.33 -14.68 6.53
C ALA A 29 24.83 -13.94 7.76
N LEU A 30 25.24 -12.70 7.90
CA LEU A 30 24.56 -11.73 8.73
C LEU A 30 23.14 -11.70 8.20
N ALA A 31 22.29 -12.56 8.76
CA ALA A 31 20.89 -12.31 8.77
C ALA A 31 20.77 -10.93 9.44
N GLN A 32 20.80 -9.89 8.64
CA GLN A 32 20.34 -8.59 9.06
C GLN A 32 18.87 -8.79 9.42
N ALA A 33 18.67 -9.10 10.70
CA ALA A 33 17.39 -8.85 11.32
C ALA A 33 17.14 -7.36 11.07
N ASN A 34 16.43 -7.09 10.01
CA ASN A 34 15.81 -5.78 9.83
C ASN A 34 14.88 -5.64 11.04
N PRO A 35 15.22 -4.80 12.03
CA PRO A 35 14.25 -4.50 13.06
C PRO A 35 13.17 -3.73 12.31
N GLN A 36 12.12 -4.43 11.90
CA GLN A 36 10.85 -3.79 11.63
C GLN A 36 10.42 -3.21 12.98
N THR A 37 11.02 -2.06 13.32
CA THR A 37 10.44 -1.16 14.28
C THR A 37 9.02 -0.95 13.78
N GLY A 38 8.06 -1.50 14.51
CA GLY A 38 6.66 -1.31 14.22
C GLY A 38 6.43 0.18 14.09
N ALA A 39 6.41 0.65 12.85
CA ALA A 39 6.14 2.04 12.56
C ALA A 39 4.74 2.28 13.12
N LYS A 40 4.67 3.02 14.23
CA LYS A 40 3.41 3.44 14.82
C LYS A 40 2.59 4.04 13.69
N ALA A 41 1.48 3.40 13.34
CA ALA A 41 0.62 3.88 12.27
C ALA A 41 0.32 5.35 12.51
N MET A 42 0.70 6.22 11.57
CA MET A 42 0.43 7.65 11.68
C MET A 42 -1.08 7.84 11.59
N ALA A 43 -1.69 8.32 12.67
CA ALA A 43 -3.11 8.62 12.69
C ALA A 43 -3.36 9.97 12.02
N TYR A 44 -3.97 9.95 10.86
CA TYR A 44 -4.44 11.15 10.16
C TYR A 44 -5.69 11.70 10.83
N GLN A 45 -5.80 13.02 10.91
CA GLN A 45 -6.99 13.69 11.41
C GLN A 45 -7.65 14.49 10.28
N PRO A 46 -8.97 14.42 10.13
CA PRO A 46 -9.64 15.25 9.13
C PRO A 46 -9.53 16.73 9.52
N LYS A 47 -9.13 17.55 8.55
CA LYS A 47 -9.10 18.99 8.70
C LYS A 47 -10.52 19.55 8.56
N PRO A 48 -10.91 20.56 9.33
CA PRO A 48 -12.22 21.18 9.16
C PRO A 48 -12.36 21.78 7.76
N MET A 49 -13.59 21.87 7.27
CA MET A 49 -13.89 22.59 6.04
C MET A 49 -13.46 24.05 6.21
N SER A 50 -12.68 24.56 5.27
CA SER A 50 -12.00 25.86 5.39
C SER A 50 -12.80 27.05 4.83
N PHE A 51 -14.07 26.83 4.45
CA PHE A 51 -14.99 27.80 3.86
C PHE A 51 -16.42 27.51 4.29
N ASP A 52 -17.31 28.51 4.16
CA ASP A 52 -18.75 28.30 4.33
C ASP A 52 -19.33 27.66 3.05
N PRO A 53 -19.86 26.44 3.09
CA PRO A 53 -20.40 25.78 1.92
C PRO A 53 -21.60 26.52 1.29
N LYS A 54 -22.29 27.39 2.04
CA LYS A 54 -23.40 28.22 1.53
C LYS A 54 -22.92 29.36 0.65
N SER A 55 -21.66 29.79 0.82
CA SER A 55 -21.10 30.93 0.06
C SER A 55 -20.62 30.55 -1.34
N ILE A 56 -20.58 29.25 -1.66
CA ILE A 56 -20.08 28.75 -2.96
C ILE A 56 -21.20 28.76 -3.99
N THR A 57 -20.96 29.42 -5.10
CA THR A 57 -21.88 29.42 -6.25
C THR A 57 -21.59 28.25 -7.19
N GLY A 58 -22.63 27.70 -7.80
CA GLY A 58 -22.53 26.62 -8.80
C GLY A 58 -22.51 25.20 -8.23
N ILE A 59 -22.30 25.04 -6.92
CA ILE A 59 -22.37 23.74 -6.23
C ILE A 59 -23.25 23.90 -4.99
N SER A 60 -24.23 23.01 -4.80
CA SER A 60 -25.11 23.12 -3.63
C SER A 60 -24.39 22.80 -2.32
N GLU A 61 -24.79 23.49 -1.24
CA GLU A 61 -24.32 23.19 0.13
C GLU A 61 -24.39 21.71 0.44
N LYS A 62 -25.52 21.07 0.15
CA LYS A 62 -25.75 19.65 0.42
C LYS A 62 -24.68 18.76 -0.24
N VAL A 63 -24.28 19.07 -1.46
CA VAL A 63 -23.24 18.32 -2.18
C VAL A 63 -21.88 18.54 -1.51
N LEU A 64 -21.53 19.77 -1.17
CA LEU A 64 -20.24 20.08 -0.53
C LEU A 64 -20.13 19.42 0.84
N VAL A 65 -21.16 19.52 1.69
CA VAL A 65 -21.20 18.90 3.00
C VAL A 65 -21.13 17.38 2.89
N SER A 66 -21.95 16.77 2.01
CA SER A 66 -21.91 15.32 1.79
C SER A 66 -20.53 14.84 1.29
N HIS A 67 -19.91 15.61 0.40
CA HIS A 67 -18.58 15.28 -0.12
C HIS A 67 -17.49 15.36 0.96
N TYR A 68 -17.62 16.33 1.84
CA TYR A 68 -16.73 16.43 3.00
C TYR A 68 -16.92 15.27 3.98
N GLU A 69 -18.15 15.02 4.42
CA GLU A 69 -18.43 14.05 5.49
C GLU A 69 -18.22 12.60 5.03
N ASN A 70 -18.72 12.25 3.85
CA ASN A 70 -18.70 10.88 3.38
C ASN A 70 -17.42 10.52 2.62
N ASN A 71 -16.93 11.42 1.75
CA ASN A 71 -15.78 11.09 0.91
C ASN A 71 -14.47 11.43 1.61
N TYR A 72 -14.30 12.67 2.08
CA TYR A 72 -13.04 13.08 2.70
C TYR A 72 -12.84 12.46 4.08
N VAL A 73 -13.77 12.66 5.00
CA VAL A 73 -13.67 12.07 6.35
C VAL A 73 -13.69 10.55 6.29
N GLY A 74 -14.47 9.99 5.37
CA GLY A 74 -14.47 8.54 5.08
C GLY A 74 -13.11 8.03 4.62
N ALA A 75 -12.44 8.75 3.72
CA ALA A 75 -11.10 8.40 3.24
C ALA A 75 -10.05 8.45 4.38
N VAL A 76 -10.10 9.46 5.24
CA VAL A 76 -9.22 9.57 6.41
C VAL A 76 -9.41 8.39 7.37
N LYS A 77 -10.66 8.04 7.68
CA LYS A 77 -10.96 6.88 8.54
C LYS A 77 -10.45 5.58 7.93
N ARG A 78 -10.69 5.38 6.62
CA ARG A 78 -10.23 4.19 5.90
C ARG A 78 -8.70 4.10 5.90
N LEU A 79 -8.00 5.20 5.64
CA LEU A 79 -6.54 5.25 5.64
C LEU A 79 -5.96 4.86 7.00
N ASN A 80 -6.53 5.35 8.10
CA ASN A 80 -6.12 4.98 9.45
C ASN A 80 -6.35 3.49 9.73
N ALA A 81 -7.50 2.95 9.33
CA ALA A 81 -7.80 1.52 9.51
C ALA A 81 -6.82 0.63 8.72
N ILE A 82 -6.49 1.01 7.49
CA ILE A 82 -5.51 0.30 6.67
C ILE A 82 -4.11 0.39 7.29
N GLY A 83 -3.73 1.58 7.78
CA GLY A 83 -2.45 1.78 8.47
C GLY A 83 -2.30 0.88 9.70
N THR A 84 -3.36 0.70 10.48
CA THR A 84 -3.38 -0.24 11.60
C THR A 84 -3.18 -1.68 11.12
N GLN A 85 -3.92 -2.13 10.10
CA GLN A 85 -3.78 -3.47 9.55
C GLN A 85 -2.37 -3.74 9.00
N LEU A 86 -1.77 -2.76 8.32
CA LEU A 86 -0.40 -2.86 7.82
C LEU A 86 0.63 -2.93 8.95
N ALA A 87 0.42 -2.19 10.05
CA ALA A 87 1.32 -2.20 11.20
C ALA A 87 1.29 -3.53 11.97
N GLU A 88 0.15 -4.23 11.96
CA GLU A 88 -0.05 -5.53 12.61
C GLU A 88 0.36 -6.71 11.71
N LEU A 89 0.63 -6.48 10.43
CA LEU A 89 0.89 -7.53 9.47
C LEU A 89 2.33 -8.07 9.59
N ASP A 90 2.46 -9.39 9.71
CA ASP A 90 3.76 -10.06 9.54
C ASP A 90 4.08 -10.19 8.05
N PHE A 91 4.84 -9.24 7.52
CA PHE A 91 5.19 -9.21 6.09
C PHE A 91 5.99 -10.43 5.62
N ALA A 92 6.69 -11.13 6.51
CA ALA A 92 7.44 -12.32 6.15
C ALA A 92 6.53 -13.54 5.92
N LYS A 93 5.35 -13.55 6.54
CA LYS A 93 4.39 -14.65 6.48
C LYS A 93 3.12 -14.32 5.69
N ALA A 94 2.83 -13.04 5.54
CA ALA A 94 1.59 -12.62 4.88
C ALA A 94 1.58 -13.01 3.40
N PRO A 95 0.47 -13.55 2.89
CA PRO A 95 0.32 -13.81 1.47
C PRO A 95 0.44 -12.52 0.65
N ASN A 96 1.12 -12.58 -0.49
CA ASN A 96 1.35 -11.42 -1.35
C ASN A 96 0.05 -10.69 -1.76
N PHE A 97 -1.04 -11.41 -1.98
CA PHE A 97 -2.31 -10.80 -2.35
C PHE A 97 -2.92 -9.97 -1.21
N VAL A 98 -2.67 -10.33 0.05
CA VAL A 98 -3.10 -9.54 1.22
C VAL A 98 -2.29 -8.25 1.29
N VAL A 99 -0.96 -8.35 1.19
CA VAL A 99 -0.05 -7.18 1.19
C VAL A 99 -0.42 -6.23 0.04
N ASN A 100 -0.55 -6.76 -1.17
CA ASN A 100 -0.89 -5.97 -2.36
C ASN A 100 -2.28 -5.34 -2.25
N GLY A 101 -3.25 -6.05 -1.70
CA GLY A 101 -4.60 -5.53 -1.45
C GLY A 101 -4.56 -4.34 -0.50
N LEU A 102 -3.92 -4.48 0.66
CA LEU A 102 -3.78 -3.40 1.64
C LEU A 102 -3.02 -2.19 1.09
N LYS A 103 -1.91 -2.42 0.36
CA LYS A 103 -1.12 -1.32 -0.24
C LYS A 103 -1.88 -0.59 -1.34
N ARG A 104 -2.69 -1.31 -2.13
CA ARG A 104 -3.58 -0.68 -3.10
C ARG A 104 -4.64 0.18 -2.43
N GLU A 105 -5.28 -0.33 -1.37
CA GLU A 105 -6.31 0.39 -0.63
C GLU A 105 -5.73 1.61 0.10
N GLU A 106 -4.52 1.51 0.63
CA GLU A 106 -3.77 2.64 1.21
C GLU A 106 -3.57 3.75 0.18
N LEU A 107 -3.13 3.40 -1.04
CA LEU A 107 -2.93 4.36 -2.13
C LEU A 107 -4.25 5.06 -2.51
N ILE A 108 -5.35 4.30 -2.63
CA ILE A 108 -6.67 4.85 -2.98
C ILE A 108 -7.14 5.81 -1.89
N ALA A 109 -7.05 5.42 -0.62
CA ALA A 109 -7.49 6.25 0.50
C ALA A 109 -6.62 7.50 0.67
N SER A 110 -5.29 7.38 0.49
CA SER A 110 -4.35 8.51 0.53
C SER A 110 -4.65 9.52 -0.58
N ASN A 111 -4.82 9.05 -1.81
CA ASN A 111 -5.16 9.91 -2.94
C ASN A 111 -6.48 10.61 -2.72
N SER A 112 -7.50 9.90 -2.23
CA SER A 112 -8.79 10.50 -1.91
C SER A 112 -8.64 11.60 -0.86
N MET A 113 -7.94 11.36 0.23
CA MET A 113 -7.68 12.37 1.27
C MET A 113 -7.00 13.62 0.69
N ILE A 114 -5.89 13.43 -0.02
CA ILE A 114 -5.09 14.54 -0.56
C ILE A 114 -5.86 15.36 -1.59
N LEU A 115 -6.58 14.70 -2.50
CA LEU A 115 -7.34 15.37 -3.54
C LEU A 115 -8.51 16.18 -2.96
N HIS A 116 -9.19 15.67 -1.94
CA HIS A 116 -10.24 16.42 -1.25
C HIS A 116 -9.67 17.64 -0.49
N GLU A 117 -8.54 17.50 0.20
CA GLU A 117 -7.88 18.63 0.84
C GLU A 117 -7.50 19.73 -0.16
N ASN A 118 -7.02 19.34 -1.34
CA ASN A 118 -6.69 20.28 -2.40
C ASN A 118 -7.93 20.95 -2.99
N LEU A 119 -9.00 20.18 -3.22
CA LEU A 119 -10.29 20.70 -3.68
C LEU A 119 -10.83 21.78 -2.71
N PHE A 120 -10.89 21.46 -1.41
CA PHE A 120 -11.41 22.40 -0.41
C PHE A 120 -10.51 23.64 -0.26
N ARG A 121 -9.20 23.48 -0.40
CA ARG A 121 -8.28 24.61 -0.41
C ARG A 121 -8.48 25.53 -1.63
N TRP A 122 -8.69 24.92 -2.79
CA TRP A 122 -8.98 25.66 -4.02
C TRP A 122 -10.32 26.39 -3.93
N THR A 123 -11.38 25.72 -3.49
CA THR A 123 -12.73 26.27 -3.32
C THR A 123 -12.70 27.50 -2.40
N ARG A 124 -11.95 27.49 -1.30
CA ARG A 124 -11.76 28.65 -0.43
C ARG A 124 -11.20 29.88 -1.16
N ARG A 125 -10.37 29.69 -2.17
CA ARG A 125 -9.75 30.80 -2.93
C ARG A 125 -10.71 31.45 -3.93
N GLN A 126 -11.88 30.86 -4.13
CA GLN A 126 -12.92 31.38 -5.03
C GLN A 126 -13.96 32.26 -4.30
N GLN A 127 -13.82 32.45 -3.00
CA GLN A 127 -14.57 33.39 -2.18
C GLN A 127 -13.85 34.75 -2.17
#